data_eee5193158f645ecb7f54c94c4a33a0b
#
_entry.id   eee5193158f645ecb7f54c94c4a33a0b
#
_cell.length_a   1.000
_cell.length_b   1.000
_cell.length_c   1.000
_cell.angle_alpha   90.00
_cell.angle_beta   90.00
_cell.angle_gamma   90.00
#
_symmetry.space_group_name_H-M   'P 1'
#
loop_
_entity.id
_entity.type
_entity.pdbx_description
1 polymer ?
#
loop_
_entity_poly.entity_id
_entity_poly.type
_entity_poly.pdbx_seq_one_letter_code
_entity_poly.pdbx_strand_id
1 'polypeptide(L)'
;MVSKCEAVLTLDILKERLDYNKDTGKFTWRYRENRGRKGSDVGFKEGGYLIISLHINQRSYKYKAHRLAWFFVYGEHPEHSLDHINHDRMDNSISNLRLVTAGENC
;
A
#
# COMPACT_ATOMS: atom_id res chain seq x y z
N MET A 1 -5.09 13.21 9.44
CA MET A 1 -4.39 14.00 8.40
C MET A 1 -3.59 13.06 7.53
N VAL A 2 -3.77 13.14 6.22
CA VAL A 2 -3.00 12.31 5.29
C VAL A 2 -1.65 12.94 5.00
N SER A 3 -0.64 12.11 4.68
CA SER A 3 0.66 12.61 4.29
C SER A 3 0.60 13.26 2.91
N LYS A 4 1.64 14.00 2.55
CA LYS A 4 1.73 14.62 1.22
C LYS A 4 1.65 13.57 0.11
N CYS A 5 2.29 12.43 0.30
CA CYS A 5 2.24 11.33 -0.68
C CYS A 5 0.83 10.77 -0.82
N GLU A 6 0.12 10.61 0.30
CA GLU A 6 -1.25 10.11 0.29
C GLU A 6 -2.22 11.10 -0.36
N ALA A 7 -1.99 12.40 -0.17
CA ALA A 7 -2.84 13.42 -0.78
C ALA A 7 -2.76 13.43 -2.31
N VAL A 8 -1.64 13.00 -2.89
CA VAL A 8 -1.44 12.92 -4.33
C VAL A 8 -2.13 11.71 -4.94
N LEU A 9 -2.15 10.59 -4.19
CA LEU A 9 -2.69 9.32 -4.67
C LEU A 9 -4.20 9.25 -4.48
N THR A 10 -4.93 9.09 -5.57
CA THR A 10 -6.37 8.84 -5.54
C THR A 10 -6.63 7.34 -5.70
N LEU A 11 -7.82 6.91 -5.29
CA LEU A 11 -8.22 5.51 -5.43
C LEU A 11 -8.26 5.11 -6.91
N ASP A 12 -8.70 6.00 -7.77
CA ASP A 12 -8.74 5.74 -9.21
C ASP A 12 -7.34 5.46 -9.77
N ILE A 13 -6.36 6.27 -9.37
CA ILE A 13 -4.97 6.06 -9.79
C ILE A 13 -4.45 4.71 -9.29
N LEU A 14 -4.71 4.41 -8.03
CA LEU A 14 -4.25 3.15 -7.44
C LEU A 14 -4.83 1.95 -8.16
N LYS A 15 -6.14 1.93 -8.38
CA LYS A 15 -6.82 0.81 -9.04
C LYS A 15 -6.50 0.72 -10.53
N GLU A 16 -6.14 1.82 -11.14
CA GLU A 16 -5.72 1.84 -12.53
C GLU A 16 -4.36 1.18 -12.71
N ARG A 17 -3.47 1.33 -11.74
CA ARG A 17 -2.08 0.88 -11.87
C ARG A 17 -1.80 -0.48 -11.28
N LEU A 18 -2.51 -0.85 -10.22
CA LEU A 18 -2.21 -2.05 -9.45
C LEU A 18 -3.43 -2.91 -9.25
N ASP A 19 -3.19 -4.22 -9.21
CA ASP A 19 -4.15 -5.18 -8.68
C ASP A 19 -3.70 -5.58 -7.28
N TYR A 20 -4.65 -5.85 -6.41
CA TYR A 20 -4.38 -6.27 -5.04
C TYR A 20 -5.13 -7.55 -4.71
N ASN A 21 -4.42 -8.54 -4.21
CA ASN A 21 -5.02 -9.79 -3.72
C ASN A 21 -5.18 -9.67 -2.21
N LYS A 22 -6.42 -9.50 -1.75
CA LYS A 22 -6.70 -9.29 -0.33
C LYS A 22 -6.35 -10.50 0.54
N ASP A 23 -6.32 -11.69 -0.03
CA ASP A 23 -6.06 -12.91 0.71
C ASP A 23 -4.56 -13.14 0.94
N THR A 24 -3.73 -12.75 -0.03
CA THR A 24 -2.28 -12.88 0.06
C THR A 24 -1.60 -11.58 0.47
N GLY A 25 -2.28 -10.46 0.28
CA GLY A 25 -1.70 -9.13 0.55
C GLY A 25 -0.74 -8.65 -0.52
N LYS A 26 -0.69 -9.31 -1.64
CA LYS A 26 0.25 -8.96 -2.70
C LYS A 26 -0.35 -8.01 -3.71
N PHE A 27 0.48 -7.05 -4.16
CA PHE A 27 0.16 -6.17 -5.27
C PHE A 27 0.88 -6.65 -6.53
N THR A 28 0.20 -6.50 -7.67
CA THR A 28 0.79 -6.80 -8.98
C THR A 28 0.48 -5.66 -9.94
N TRP A 29 1.32 -5.50 -10.96
CA TRP A 29 1.11 -4.45 -11.96
C TRP A 29 -0.04 -4.80 -12.89
N ARG A 30 -0.94 -3.84 -13.08
CA ARG A 30 -2.00 -3.99 -14.10
C ARG A 30 -1.51 -3.64 -15.49
N TYR A 31 -0.53 -2.74 -15.57
CA TYR A 31 0.08 -2.33 -16.81
C TYR A 31 1.56 -2.52 -16.76
N ARG A 32 2.16 -2.44 -17.94
CA ARG A 32 3.60 -2.35 -18.03
C ARG A 32 4.01 -0.93 -17.62
N GLU A 33 4.58 -0.81 -16.44
CA GLU A 33 5.24 0.41 -15.99
C GLU A 33 6.72 0.36 -16.42
N ASN A 34 7.44 1.46 -16.23
CA ASN A 34 8.82 1.59 -16.70
C ASN A 34 9.73 0.42 -16.35
N ARG A 35 9.51 -0.24 -15.23
CA ARG A 35 10.36 -1.35 -14.77
C ARG A 35 9.56 -2.59 -14.40
N GLY A 36 8.25 -2.53 -14.54
CA GLY A 36 7.38 -3.63 -14.17
C GLY A 36 6.66 -4.21 -15.37
N ARG A 37 6.38 -5.50 -15.32
CA ARG A 37 5.55 -6.18 -16.30
C ARG A 37 4.18 -6.41 -15.71
N LYS A 38 3.16 -6.38 -16.56
CA LYS A 38 1.80 -6.75 -16.16
C LYS A 38 1.83 -8.09 -15.45
N GLY A 39 1.22 -8.16 -14.27
CA GLY A 39 1.12 -9.36 -13.47
C GLY A 39 2.33 -9.66 -12.59
N SER A 40 3.41 -8.89 -12.69
CA SER A 40 4.56 -9.10 -11.81
C SER A 40 4.35 -8.45 -10.45
N ASP A 41 5.03 -8.97 -9.44
CA ASP A 41 4.94 -8.45 -8.08
C ASP A 41 5.50 -7.03 -7.99
N VAL A 42 4.88 -6.23 -7.14
CA VAL A 42 5.23 -4.82 -6.94
C VAL A 42 5.81 -4.64 -5.55
N GLY A 43 6.87 -3.85 -5.46
CA GLY A 43 7.38 -3.42 -4.18
C GLY A 43 8.76 -3.97 -3.85
N PHE A 44 9.38 -3.34 -2.87
CA PHE A 44 10.70 -3.74 -2.36
C PHE A 44 10.71 -3.55 -0.85
N LYS A 45 11.59 -4.28 -0.17
CA LYS A 45 11.70 -4.23 1.28
C LYS A 45 12.61 -3.07 1.69
N GLU A 46 12.12 -2.22 2.59
CA GLU A 46 12.89 -1.12 3.14
C GLU A 46 12.44 -0.87 4.58
N GLY A 47 13.37 -0.87 5.51
CA GLY A 47 13.07 -0.63 6.92
C GLY A 47 12.15 -1.67 7.56
N GLY A 48 12.13 -2.88 7.02
CA GLY A 48 11.28 -3.95 7.53
C GLY A 48 9.87 -3.96 6.96
N TYR A 49 9.55 -3.01 6.06
CA TYR A 49 8.24 -2.92 5.42
C TYR A 49 8.37 -3.12 3.92
N LEU A 50 7.28 -3.54 3.30
CA LEU A 50 7.20 -3.56 1.84
C LEU A 50 6.83 -2.15 1.38
N ILE A 51 7.62 -1.60 0.49
CA ILE A 51 7.44 -0.25 -0.06
C ILE A 51 7.10 -0.35 -1.53
N ILE A 52 6.11 0.42 -1.96
CA ILE A 52 5.72 0.51 -3.36
C ILE A 52 5.98 1.92 -3.85
N SER A 53 6.76 2.04 -4.92
CA SER A 53 7.06 3.31 -5.54
C SER A 53 6.15 3.51 -6.76
N LEU A 54 5.43 4.61 -6.79
CA LEU A 54 4.56 4.98 -7.90
C LEU A 54 5.00 6.30 -8.51
N HIS A 55 4.99 6.36 -9.83
CA HIS A 55 5.32 7.57 -10.56
C HIS A 55 4.03 8.30 -10.92
N ILE A 56 3.81 9.45 -10.30
CA ILE A 56 2.58 10.24 -10.45
C ILE A 56 2.96 11.68 -10.73
N ASN A 57 2.40 12.26 -11.79
CA ASN A 57 2.66 13.66 -12.16
C ASN A 57 4.15 13.97 -12.28
N GLN A 58 4.90 13.08 -12.93
CA GLN A 58 6.33 13.24 -13.18
C GLN A 58 7.20 13.19 -11.92
N ARG A 59 6.67 12.66 -10.81
CA ARG A 59 7.41 12.46 -9.58
C ARG A 59 7.22 11.06 -9.07
N SER A 60 8.24 10.51 -8.41
CA SER A 60 8.15 9.22 -7.76
C SER A 60 7.77 9.40 -6.29
N TYR A 61 6.80 8.64 -5.84
CA TYR A 61 6.35 8.63 -4.46
C TYR A 61 6.46 7.22 -3.90
N LYS A 62 6.89 7.11 -2.64
CA LYS A 62 6.99 5.84 -1.94
C LYS A 62 5.83 5.68 -0.97
N TYR A 63 5.22 4.51 -0.99
CA TYR A 63 4.09 4.18 -0.12
C TYR A 63 4.38 2.87 0.59
N LYS A 64 3.95 2.77 1.85
CA LYS A 64 3.98 1.48 2.55
C LYS A 64 2.83 0.62 2.01
N ALA A 65 3.13 -0.61 1.64
CA ALA A 65 2.15 -1.49 1.00
C ALA A 65 0.92 -1.74 1.87
N HIS A 66 1.09 -1.88 3.20
CA HIS A 66 -0.06 -2.11 4.08
C HIS A 66 -1.03 -0.93 4.08
N ARG A 67 -0.53 0.30 3.96
CA ARG A 67 -1.41 1.47 3.85
C ARG A 67 -2.13 1.52 2.50
N LEU A 68 -1.46 1.11 1.43
CA LEU A 68 -2.12 1.00 0.12
C LEU A 68 -3.16 -0.11 0.11
N ALA A 69 -2.91 -1.22 0.80
CA ALA A 69 -3.89 -2.31 0.93
C ALA A 69 -5.17 -1.81 1.60
N TRP A 70 -5.05 -1.05 2.68
CA TRP A 70 -6.20 -0.45 3.35
C TRP A 70 -6.96 0.48 2.41
N PHE A 71 -6.24 1.35 1.72
CA PHE A 71 -6.84 2.29 0.78
C PHE A 71 -7.56 1.57 -0.36
N PHE A 72 -6.94 0.51 -0.89
CA PHE A 72 -7.52 -0.26 -1.99
C PHE A 72 -8.84 -0.92 -1.60
N VAL A 73 -8.89 -1.50 -0.40
CA VAL A 73 -10.07 -2.25 0.06
C VAL A 73 -11.18 -1.33 0.56
N TYR A 74 -10.84 -0.33 1.37
CA TYR A 74 -11.83 0.52 2.04
C TYR A 74 -12.13 1.82 1.31
N GLY A 75 -11.36 2.17 0.29
CA GLY A 75 -11.61 3.35 -0.53
C GLY A 75 -11.16 4.66 0.09
N GLU A 76 -10.46 4.61 1.23
CA GLU A 76 -9.95 5.80 1.90
C GLU A 76 -8.62 5.49 2.57
N HIS A 77 -7.78 6.52 2.67
CA HIS A 77 -6.50 6.38 3.36
C HIS A 77 -6.75 6.13 4.85
N PRO A 78 -5.91 5.29 5.50
CA PRO A 78 -6.08 5.04 6.92
C PRO A 78 -5.84 6.33 7.74
N GLU A 79 -6.75 6.62 8.65
CA GLU A 79 -6.69 7.83 9.49
C GLU A 79 -5.63 7.73 10.59
N HIS A 80 -5.29 6.52 10.96
CA HIS A 80 -4.34 6.23 12.03
C HIS A 80 -3.27 5.27 11.53
N SER A 81 -2.36 4.93 12.41
CA SER A 81 -1.36 3.90 12.10
C SER A 81 -2.04 2.55 11.92
N LEU A 82 -1.44 1.72 11.09
CA LEU A 82 -1.89 0.34 10.90
C LEU A 82 -0.92 -0.60 11.59
N ASP A 83 -1.46 -1.69 12.14
CA ASP A 83 -0.68 -2.73 12.79
C ASP A 83 -0.87 -4.03 12.01
N HIS A 84 0.20 -4.84 11.95
CA HIS A 84 0.16 -6.19 11.40
C HIS A 84 -0.15 -7.14 12.56
N ILE A 85 -1.34 -7.76 12.52
CA ILE A 85 -1.88 -8.53 13.64
C ILE A 85 -0.93 -9.67 14.04
N ASN A 86 -0.35 -10.35 13.06
CA ASN A 86 0.59 -11.45 13.30
C ASN A 86 2.05 -11.01 13.46
N HIS A 87 2.30 -9.69 13.50
CA HIS A 87 3.63 -9.08 13.58
C HIS A 87 4.52 -9.30 12.35
N ASP A 88 3.99 -9.88 11.29
CA ASP A 88 4.72 -10.04 10.03
C ASP A 88 4.45 -8.83 9.14
N ARG A 89 5.41 -7.92 9.07
CA ARG A 89 5.29 -6.67 8.30
C ARG A 89 5.22 -6.89 6.79
N MET A 90 5.52 -8.08 6.33
CA MET A 90 5.44 -8.44 4.91
C MET A 90 4.11 -9.08 4.55
N ASP A 91 3.30 -9.45 5.54
CA ASP A 91 1.96 -10.01 5.32
C ASP A 91 0.94 -8.86 5.30
N ASN A 92 0.65 -8.37 4.10
CA ASN A 92 -0.24 -7.25 3.88
C ASN A 92 -1.64 -7.67 3.44
N SER A 93 -2.04 -8.92 3.74
CA SER A 93 -3.41 -9.34 3.55
C SER A 93 -4.33 -8.48 4.42
N ILE A 94 -5.50 -8.13 3.88
CA ILE A 94 -6.38 -7.17 4.57
C ILE A 94 -6.82 -7.67 5.94
N SER A 95 -7.01 -8.99 6.10
CA SER A 95 -7.40 -9.57 7.37
C SER A 95 -6.31 -9.47 8.46
N ASN A 96 -5.06 -9.21 8.04
CA ASN A 96 -3.93 -9.06 8.95
C ASN A 96 -3.68 -7.61 9.37
N LEU A 97 -4.47 -6.67 8.89
CA LEU A 97 -4.29 -5.25 9.15
C LEU A 97 -5.39 -4.72 10.05
N ARG A 98 -5.01 -3.85 10.98
CA ARG A 98 -5.99 -3.15 11.83
C ARG A 98 -5.54 -1.72 12.07
N LEU A 99 -6.51 -0.84 12.25
CA LEU A 99 -6.22 0.52 12.69
C LEU A 99 -5.91 0.51 14.19
N VAL A 100 -4.89 1.26 14.56
CA VAL A 100 -4.56 1.45 15.98
C VAL A 100 -4.56 2.94 16.29
N THR A 101 -5.10 3.30 17.44
CA THR A 101 -5.05 4.68 17.91
C THR A 101 -3.71 4.97 18.57
N ALA A 102 -3.43 6.24 18.81
CA ALA A 102 -2.19 6.63 19.47
C ALA A 102 -2.02 5.96 20.84
N GLY A 103 -3.13 5.71 21.54
CA GLY A 103 -3.09 5.04 22.84
C GLY A 103 -2.81 3.54 22.77
N GLU A 104 -3.11 2.91 21.64
CA GLU A 104 -2.88 1.49 21.43
C GLU A 104 -1.49 1.22 20.84
N ASN A 105 -0.95 2.19 20.14
CA ASN A 105 0.30 2.07 19.40
C ASN A 105 1.47 2.49 20.29
N CYS A 106 1.74 1.71 21.27
CA CYS A 106 2.82 1.97 22.21
C CYS A 106 4.05 1.13 21.88
#